data_6083dc96230c11367b8211b1aa1725c5
#
_entry.id   6083dc96230c11367b8211b1aa1725c5
#
_cell.length_a   1.000
_cell.length_b   1.000
_cell.length_c   1.000
_cell.angle_alpha   90.00
_cell.angle_beta   90.00
_cell.angle_gamma   90.00
#
_symmetry.space_group_name_H-M   'P 1'
#
loop_
_entity.id
_entity.type
_entity.pdbx_description
1 polymer ?
#
loop_
_entity_poly.entity_id
_entity_poly.type
_entity_poly.pdbx_seq_one_letter_code
_entity_poly.pdbx_strand_id
1 'polypeptide(L)'
;IPVNKHGSQNSAYARKFDEEFVGEVPILTFPAGLCSRCIGGEVTDLPWKTNFLKKAYASQREIVPVFVEGRLSNFFYRVARLRVMLGLKLNIEMLWLPDEMFSQKGRHFRIFVGDPIPVSELQRYGGLREQAEFVRKKAYFLENMLAPEPEKR
;
A
#
# COMPACT_ATOMS: atom_id res chain seq x y z
N ILE A 1 -11.00 9.67 7.74
CA ILE A 1 -12.18 8.88 8.20
C ILE A 1 -11.67 7.80 9.16
N PRO A 2 -12.10 7.77 10.42
CA PRO A 2 -11.67 6.75 11.35
C PRO A 2 -12.13 5.35 10.89
N VAL A 3 -11.20 4.40 10.85
CA VAL A 3 -11.46 3.00 10.48
C VAL A 3 -11.35 2.13 11.73
N ASN A 4 -12.44 1.45 12.07
CA ASN A 4 -12.40 0.46 13.16
C ASN A 4 -11.72 -0.82 12.65
N LYS A 5 -10.55 -1.16 13.21
CA LYS A 5 -9.82 -2.38 12.85
C LYS A 5 -10.36 -3.64 13.55
N HIS A 6 -11.16 -3.45 14.59
CA HIS A 6 -11.70 -4.54 15.43
C HIS A 6 -13.21 -4.32 15.62
N GLY A 7 -14.02 -5.04 14.84
CA GLY A 7 -15.48 -5.00 14.90
C GLY A 7 -16.16 -4.59 13.60
N SER A 8 -17.50 -4.52 13.61
CA SER A 8 -18.27 -4.05 12.48
C SER A 8 -18.05 -2.54 12.27
N GLN A 9 -17.78 -2.14 11.05
CA GLN A 9 -17.75 -0.72 10.71
C GLN A 9 -19.17 -0.13 10.86
N ASN A 10 -19.26 1.05 11.48
CA ASN A 10 -20.50 1.78 11.54
C ASN A 10 -20.96 2.12 10.09
N SER A 11 -22.18 1.74 9.75
CA SER A 11 -22.76 1.95 8.42
C SER A 11 -22.72 3.41 7.94
N ALA A 12 -22.73 4.37 8.88
CA ALA A 12 -22.62 5.79 8.58
C ALA A 12 -21.21 6.15 8.03
N TYR A 13 -20.14 5.55 8.59
CA TYR A 13 -18.77 5.76 8.07
C TYR A 13 -18.57 5.10 6.71
N ALA A 14 -19.18 3.92 6.50
CA ALA A 14 -19.10 3.25 5.21
C ALA A 14 -19.78 4.10 4.11
N ARG A 15 -20.96 4.66 4.39
CA ARG A 15 -21.65 5.57 3.45
C ARG A 15 -20.84 6.83 3.16
N LYS A 16 -20.33 7.51 4.20
CA LYS A 16 -19.50 8.68 4.01
C LYS A 16 -18.25 8.39 3.18
N PHE A 17 -17.64 7.23 3.38
CA PHE A 17 -16.52 6.78 2.57
C PHE A 17 -16.91 6.56 1.11
N ASP A 18 -18.10 6.01 0.85
CA ASP A 18 -18.63 5.82 -0.50
C ASP A 18 -18.96 7.15 -1.20
N GLU A 19 -19.50 8.11 -0.45
CA GLU A 19 -19.77 9.48 -0.93
C GLU A 19 -18.49 10.18 -1.41
N GLU A 20 -17.36 10.00 -0.71
CA GLU A 20 -16.06 10.57 -1.12
C GLU A 20 -15.59 9.99 -2.46
N PHE A 21 -15.93 8.74 -2.79
CA PHE A 21 -15.58 8.14 -4.10
C PHE A 21 -16.41 8.71 -5.25
N VAL A 22 -17.55 9.29 -5.00
CA VAL A 22 -18.38 9.96 -6.03
C VAL A 22 -17.88 11.38 -6.31
N GLY A 23 -17.18 11.99 -5.36
CA GLY A 23 -16.61 13.34 -5.49
C GLY A 23 -15.42 13.40 -6.45
N GLU A 24 -14.91 14.60 -6.72
CA GLU A 24 -13.76 14.84 -7.61
C GLU A 24 -12.40 14.76 -6.89
N VAL A 25 -12.41 14.73 -5.56
CA VAL A 25 -11.18 14.75 -4.75
C VAL A 25 -10.41 13.44 -4.92
N PRO A 26 -9.08 13.48 -5.18
CA PRO A 26 -8.26 12.29 -5.23
C PRO A 26 -8.28 11.53 -3.89
N ILE A 27 -8.32 10.19 -3.97
CA ILE A 27 -8.34 9.32 -2.79
C ILE A 27 -7.07 8.48 -2.79
N LEU A 28 -6.23 8.67 -1.77
CA LEU A 28 -5.06 7.83 -1.56
C LEU A 28 -5.45 6.55 -0.82
N THR A 29 -5.05 5.41 -1.37
CA THR A 29 -5.30 4.10 -0.76
C THR A 29 -4.02 3.30 -0.58
N PHE A 30 -3.98 2.47 0.47
CA PHE A 30 -2.90 1.54 0.75
C PHE A 30 -3.45 0.11 0.73
N PRO A 31 -3.52 -0.54 -0.44
CA PRO A 31 -4.27 -1.80 -0.60
C PRO A 31 -3.69 -2.98 0.18
N ALA A 32 -2.40 -2.98 0.49
CA ALA A 32 -1.76 -4.00 1.34
C ALA A 32 -2.35 -4.01 2.77
N GLY A 33 -2.76 -2.85 3.27
CA GLY A 33 -3.36 -2.66 4.60
C GLY A 33 -2.41 -2.83 5.78
N LEU A 34 -1.19 -3.26 5.54
CA LEU A 34 -0.08 -3.37 6.50
C LEU A 34 1.21 -2.91 5.84
N CYS A 35 2.21 -2.60 6.65
CA CYS A 35 3.55 -2.30 6.16
C CYS A 35 4.15 -3.50 5.42
N SER A 36 5.04 -3.22 4.46
CA SER A 36 5.81 -4.20 3.71
C SER A 36 6.51 -5.21 4.61
N ARG A 37 6.82 -6.37 4.09
CA ARG A 37 7.49 -7.47 4.78
C ARG A 37 8.74 -7.88 4.03
N CYS A 38 9.71 -8.42 4.75
CA CYS A 38 10.86 -9.07 4.14
C CYS A 38 10.50 -10.53 3.84
N ILE A 39 10.27 -10.83 2.56
CA ILE A 39 9.92 -12.15 2.05
C ILE A 39 11.01 -12.60 1.08
N GLY A 40 11.63 -13.76 1.33
CA GLY A 40 12.70 -14.26 0.48
C GLY A 40 13.95 -13.36 0.39
N GLY A 41 14.14 -12.44 1.35
CA GLY A 41 15.22 -11.44 1.34
C GLY A 41 14.85 -10.09 0.74
N GLU A 42 13.72 -10.00 0.05
CA GLU A 42 13.21 -8.78 -0.57
C GLU A 42 12.13 -8.12 0.29
N VAL A 43 12.14 -6.78 0.34
CA VAL A 43 11.11 -6.00 1.02
C VAL A 43 9.98 -5.75 0.03
N THR A 44 8.83 -6.31 0.31
CA THR A 44 7.67 -6.20 -0.56
C THR A 44 6.37 -6.10 0.23
N ASP A 45 5.35 -5.56 -0.38
CA ASP A 45 4.00 -5.53 0.20
C ASP A 45 3.38 -6.92 0.24
N LEU A 46 2.52 -7.11 1.23
CA LEU A 46 1.57 -8.21 1.21
C LEU A 46 0.65 -8.11 -0.03
N PRO A 47 0.02 -9.22 -0.46
CA PRO A 47 -0.93 -9.19 -1.56
C PRO A 47 -1.97 -8.09 -1.38
N TRP A 48 -2.17 -7.28 -2.42
CA TRP A 48 -3.10 -6.17 -2.37
C TRP A 48 -4.55 -6.65 -2.31
N LYS A 49 -5.32 -6.05 -1.42
CA LYS A 49 -6.76 -6.29 -1.29
C LYS A 49 -7.51 -5.64 -2.46
N THR A 50 -8.60 -6.26 -2.89
CA THR A 50 -9.35 -5.83 -4.08
C THR A 50 -10.39 -4.74 -3.84
N ASN A 51 -10.53 -4.24 -2.60
CA ASN A 51 -11.59 -3.27 -2.27
C ASN A 51 -11.46 -1.95 -3.03
N PHE A 52 -10.22 -1.47 -3.28
CA PHE A 52 -9.99 -0.25 -4.05
C PHE A 52 -10.49 -0.39 -5.49
N LEU A 53 -10.33 -1.57 -6.12
CA LEU A 53 -10.85 -1.86 -7.45
C LEU A 53 -12.37 -1.80 -7.48
N LYS A 54 -13.03 -2.45 -6.51
CA LYS A 54 -14.50 -2.42 -6.42
C LYS A 54 -15.03 -0.99 -6.34
N LYS A 55 -14.35 -0.12 -5.58
CA LYS A 55 -14.71 1.29 -5.48
C LYS A 55 -14.43 2.05 -6.77
N ALA A 56 -13.27 1.84 -7.39
CA ALA A 56 -12.93 2.45 -8.67
C ALA A 56 -13.94 2.06 -9.77
N TYR A 57 -14.36 0.79 -9.83
CA TYR A 57 -15.40 0.35 -10.75
C TYR A 57 -16.76 1.01 -10.48
N ALA A 58 -17.18 1.08 -9.21
CA ALA A 58 -18.47 1.67 -8.84
C ALA A 58 -18.54 3.17 -9.16
N SER A 59 -17.42 3.89 -9.06
CA SER A 59 -17.33 5.33 -9.32
C SER A 59 -16.74 5.68 -10.69
N GLN A 60 -16.39 4.68 -11.52
CA GLN A 60 -15.74 4.85 -12.83
C GLN A 60 -14.47 5.69 -12.79
N ARG A 61 -13.72 5.62 -11.68
CA ARG A 61 -12.50 6.40 -11.46
C ARG A 61 -11.28 5.63 -11.96
N GLU A 62 -10.36 6.36 -12.52
CA GLU A 62 -9.04 5.85 -12.89
C GLU A 62 -8.21 5.53 -11.66
N ILE A 63 -7.29 4.60 -11.78
CA ILE A 63 -6.34 4.22 -10.75
C ILE A 63 -4.95 4.70 -11.15
N VAL A 64 -4.36 5.53 -10.29
CA VAL A 64 -3.00 6.02 -10.49
C VAL A 64 -2.07 5.24 -9.58
N PRO A 65 -1.16 4.40 -10.13
CA PRO A 65 -0.17 3.70 -9.32
C PRO A 65 0.85 4.70 -8.79
N VAL A 66 1.19 4.57 -7.51
CA VAL A 66 2.17 5.43 -6.84
C VAL A 66 3.20 4.56 -6.14
N PHE A 67 4.46 4.85 -6.34
CA PHE A 67 5.56 4.26 -5.59
C PHE A 67 6.17 5.31 -4.66
N VAL A 68 6.34 4.95 -3.41
CA VAL A 68 7.00 5.78 -2.40
C VAL A 68 8.29 5.08 -1.99
N GLU A 69 9.41 5.73 -2.24
CA GLU A 69 10.70 5.23 -1.80
C GLU A 69 10.77 5.18 -0.27
N GLY A 70 11.34 4.11 0.25
CA GLY A 70 11.59 3.98 1.67
C GLY A 70 11.44 2.55 2.16
N ARG A 71 12.10 2.29 3.30
CA ARG A 71 11.99 1.01 4.00
C ARG A 71 12.08 1.24 5.50
N LEU A 72 11.49 0.34 6.25
CA LEU A 72 11.62 0.30 7.70
C LEU A 72 12.98 -0.30 8.10
N SER A 73 13.30 -0.26 9.37
CA SER A 73 14.57 -0.79 9.87
C SER A 73 14.66 -2.31 9.72
N ASN A 74 15.88 -2.82 9.68
CA ASN A 74 16.12 -4.27 9.70
C ASN A 74 15.57 -4.90 10.99
N PHE A 75 15.54 -4.14 12.09
CA PHE A 75 14.97 -4.59 13.36
C PHE A 75 13.47 -4.88 13.20
N PHE A 76 12.71 -3.94 12.59
CA PHE A 76 11.29 -4.13 12.33
C PHE A 76 11.02 -5.43 11.54
N TYR A 77 11.76 -5.65 10.45
CA TYR A 77 11.60 -6.86 9.64
C TYR A 77 12.00 -8.14 10.37
N ARG A 78 13.04 -8.10 11.22
CA ARG A 78 13.44 -9.25 12.04
C ARG A 78 12.36 -9.62 13.06
N VAL A 79 11.79 -8.63 13.76
CA VAL A 79 10.70 -8.85 14.72
C VAL A 79 9.47 -9.42 14.01
N ALA A 80 9.10 -8.85 12.85
CA ALA A 80 7.99 -9.36 12.04
C ALA A 80 8.20 -10.80 11.61
N ARG A 81 9.44 -11.17 11.19
CA ARG A 81 9.80 -12.54 10.81
C ARG A 81 9.76 -13.50 11.99
N LEU A 82 10.35 -13.12 13.13
CA LEU A 82 10.35 -13.92 14.36
C LEU A 82 8.93 -14.20 14.83
N ARG A 83 8.06 -13.18 14.80
CA ARG A 83 6.65 -13.31 15.12
C ARG A 83 5.96 -14.40 14.29
N VAL A 84 6.19 -14.40 12.98
CA VAL A 84 5.63 -15.41 12.06
C VAL A 84 6.15 -16.80 12.40
N MET A 85 7.47 -16.94 12.67
CA MET A 85 8.08 -18.23 13.07
C MET A 85 7.47 -18.78 14.37
N LEU A 86 7.17 -17.90 15.33
CA LEU A 86 6.53 -18.27 16.61
C LEU A 86 5.01 -18.45 16.52
N GLY A 87 4.41 -18.31 15.34
CA GLY A 87 2.97 -18.46 15.13
C GLY A 87 2.12 -17.39 15.82
N LEU A 88 2.69 -16.25 16.24
CA LEU A 88 1.97 -15.19 16.93
C LEU A 88 1.05 -14.45 15.95
N LYS A 89 -0.23 -14.39 16.27
CA LYS A 89 -1.26 -13.73 15.43
C LYS A 89 -1.26 -12.20 15.56
N LEU A 90 -0.79 -11.67 16.69
CA LEU A 90 -0.71 -10.22 16.91
C LEU A 90 0.48 -9.63 16.15
N ASN A 91 0.28 -8.51 15.47
CA ASN A 91 1.34 -7.79 14.76
C ASN A 91 2.15 -6.93 15.75
N ILE A 92 2.91 -7.57 16.64
CA ILE A 92 3.67 -6.90 17.71
C ILE A 92 4.70 -5.92 17.16
N GLU A 93 5.25 -6.16 15.98
CA GLU A 93 6.19 -5.26 15.31
C GLU A 93 5.58 -3.86 15.06
N MET A 94 4.26 -3.75 15.00
CA MET A 94 3.56 -2.47 14.81
C MET A 94 3.73 -1.52 15.99
N LEU A 95 4.12 -2.02 17.16
CA LEU A 95 4.41 -1.19 18.34
C LEU A 95 5.63 -0.30 18.14
N TRP A 96 6.55 -0.67 17.22
CA TRP A 96 7.74 0.12 16.89
C TRP A 96 7.53 1.12 15.75
N LEU A 97 6.34 1.19 15.15
CA LEU A 97 6.08 2.16 14.07
C LEU A 97 6.31 3.63 14.48
N PRO A 98 5.99 4.07 15.70
CA PRO A 98 6.36 5.43 16.11
C PRO A 98 7.87 5.66 16.05
N ASP A 99 8.67 4.74 16.55
CA ASP A 99 10.14 4.84 16.53
C ASP A 99 10.68 4.83 15.09
N GLU A 100 10.12 3.96 14.23
CA GLU A 100 10.42 3.92 12.81
C GLU A 100 10.12 5.27 12.13
N MET A 101 8.97 5.88 12.45
CA MET A 101 8.59 7.19 11.92
C MET A 101 9.56 8.28 12.37
N PHE A 102 9.90 8.34 13.67
CA PHE A 102 10.83 9.33 14.20
C PHE A 102 12.25 9.15 13.66
N SER A 103 12.67 7.92 13.42
CA SER A 103 13.99 7.61 12.83
C SER A 103 14.14 8.10 11.40
N GLN A 104 13.03 8.41 10.71
CA GLN A 104 13.03 8.97 9.37
C GLN A 104 13.18 10.51 9.33
N LYS A 105 13.25 11.16 10.50
CA LYS A 105 13.40 12.61 10.58
C LYS A 105 14.64 13.07 9.80
N GLY A 106 14.44 14.04 8.90
CA GLY A 106 15.51 14.61 8.06
C GLY A 106 15.87 13.76 6.83
N ARG A 107 15.19 12.64 6.58
CA ARG A 107 15.35 11.89 5.32
C ARG A 107 14.50 12.51 4.22
N HIS A 108 15.01 12.39 2.99
CA HIS A 108 14.26 12.72 1.78
C HIS A 108 13.64 11.45 1.22
N PHE A 109 12.38 11.55 0.79
CA PHE A 109 11.65 10.45 0.14
C PHE A 109 11.29 10.89 -1.26
N ARG A 110 11.52 10.02 -2.24
CA ARG A 110 11.06 10.23 -3.60
C ARG A 110 9.70 9.55 -3.77
N ILE A 111 8.79 10.23 -4.46
CA ILE A 111 7.46 9.71 -4.78
C ILE A 111 7.35 9.72 -6.29
N PHE A 112 7.05 8.57 -6.87
CA PHE A 112 6.84 8.39 -8.29
C PHE A 112 5.37 8.14 -8.56
N VAL A 113 4.81 8.91 -9.45
CA VAL A 113 3.40 8.82 -9.86
C VAL A 113 3.39 8.29 -11.28
N GLY A 114 2.71 7.17 -11.49
CA GLY A 114 2.58 6.56 -12.81
C GLY A 114 1.39 7.10 -13.58
N ASP A 115 1.21 6.59 -14.78
CA ASP A 115 0.09 6.97 -15.64
C ASP A 115 -1.24 6.45 -15.09
N PRO A 116 -2.33 7.22 -15.24
CA PRO A 116 -3.67 6.79 -14.89
C PRO A 116 -4.08 5.53 -15.67
N ILE A 117 -4.67 4.57 -14.98
CA ILE A 117 -5.18 3.32 -15.54
C ILE A 117 -6.69 3.36 -15.51
N PRO A 118 -7.37 3.47 -16.65
CA PRO A 118 -8.84 3.41 -16.72
C PRO A 118 -9.35 2.04 -16.26
N VAL A 119 -10.47 2.01 -15.55
CA VAL A 119 -11.06 0.73 -15.09
C VAL A 119 -11.43 -0.20 -16.26
N SER A 120 -11.74 0.35 -17.44
CA SER A 120 -12.00 -0.43 -18.65
C SER A 120 -10.77 -1.21 -19.13
N GLU A 121 -9.56 -0.68 -18.91
CA GLU A 121 -8.32 -1.38 -19.25
C GLU A 121 -8.10 -2.58 -18.32
N LEU A 122 -8.42 -2.43 -17.04
CA LEU A 122 -8.21 -3.48 -16.04
C LEU A 122 -8.98 -4.76 -16.32
N GLN A 123 -10.12 -4.68 -17.01
CA GLN A 123 -10.93 -5.84 -17.36
C GLN A 123 -10.19 -6.88 -18.22
N ARG A 124 -9.14 -6.45 -18.92
CA ARG A 124 -8.28 -7.33 -19.75
C ARG A 124 -7.39 -8.26 -18.93
N TYR A 125 -7.22 -7.99 -17.64
CA TYR A 125 -6.29 -8.71 -16.76
C TYR A 125 -6.97 -9.78 -15.89
N GLY A 126 -8.15 -10.26 -16.29
CA GLY A 126 -8.84 -11.34 -15.58
C GLY A 126 -9.68 -10.86 -14.41
N GLY A 127 -9.68 -11.63 -13.30
CA GLY A 127 -10.45 -11.29 -12.11
C GLY A 127 -9.85 -10.20 -11.24
N LEU A 128 -10.57 -9.80 -10.19
CA LEU A 128 -10.13 -8.69 -9.32
C LEU A 128 -8.75 -8.91 -8.67
N ARG A 129 -8.35 -10.16 -8.43
CA ARG A 129 -7.03 -10.45 -7.83
C ARG A 129 -5.91 -10.22 -8.82
N GLU A 130 -6.06 -10.68 -10.05
CA GLU A 130 -5.13 -10.49 -11.16
C GLU A 130 -4.99 -9.00 -11.50
N GLN A 131 -6.10 -8.26 -11.49
CA GLN A 131 -6.13 -6.82 -11.69
C GLN A 131 -5.39 -6.07 -10.56
N ALA A 132 -5.60 -6.47 -9.29
CA ALA A 132 -4.89 -5.88 -8.17
C ALA A 132 -3.38 -6.13 -8.26
N GLU A 133 -2.99 -7.34 -8.67
CA GLU A 133 -1.58 -7.68 -8.88
C GLU A 133 -0.97 -6.93 -10.07
N PHE A 134 -1.73 -6.70 -11.12
CA PHE A 134 -1.30 -5.85 -12.24
C PHE A 134 -1.01 -4.42 -11.78
N VAL A 135 -1.94 -3.78 -11.04
CA VAL A 135 -1.74 -2.43 -10.51
C VAL A 135 -0.55 -2.38 -9.55
N ARG A 136 -0.40 -3.41 -8.69
CA ARG A 136 0.75 -3.54 -7.80
C ARG A 136 2.06 -3.59 -8.57
N LYS A 137 2.16 -4.43 -9.61
CA LYS A 137 3.34 -4.51 -10.46
C LYS A 137 3.65 -3.19 -11.15
N LYS A 138 2.64 -2.46 -11.61
CA LYS A 138 2.81 -1.12 -12.19
C LYS A 138 3.39 -0.15 -11.15
N ALA A 139 2.91 -0.16 -9.91
CA ALA A 139 3.46 0.69 -8.86
C ALA A 139 4.93 0.34 -8.56
N TYR A 140 5.27 -0.94 -8.41
CA TYR A 140 6.67 -1.36 -8.18
C TYR A 140 7.58 -1.12 -9.40
N PHE A 141 7.05 -1.17 -10.62
CA PHE A 141 7.84 -0.85 -11.81
C PHE A 141 8.38 0.58 -11.78
N LEU A 142 7.68 1.51 -11.11
CA LEU A 142 8.14 2.89 -10.93
C LEU A 142 9.43 2.99 -10.10
N GLU A 143 9.74 1.96 -9.30
CA GLU A 143 11.03 1.86 -8.59
C GLU A 143 12.22 1.88 -9.56
N ASN A 144 12.07 1.32 -10.75
CA ASN A 144 13.12 1.32 -11.77
C ASN A 144 13.45 2.74 -12.28
N MET A 145 12.60 3.73 -12.00
CA MET A 145 12.86 5.13 -12.29
C MET A 145 13.79 5.79 -11.25
N LEU A 146 14.13 5.07 -10.16
CA LEU A 146 15.14 5.49 -9.22
C LEU A 146 16.49 5.52 -9.97
N ALA A 147 16.98 6.71 -10.31
CA ALA A 147 18.37 6.84 -10.72
C ALA A 147 19.27 6.35 -9.57
N PRO A 148 20.36 5.63 -9.83
CA PRO A 148 21.31 5.26 -8.79
C PRO A 148 21.72 6.53 -8.05
N GLU A 149 21.67 6.51 -6.70
CA GLU A 149 22.19 7.63 -5.91
C GLU A 149 23.65 7.88 -6.35
N PRO A 150 24.06 9.14 -6.55
CA PRO A 150 25.45 9.44 -6.77
C PRO A 150 26.20 8.95 -5.53
N GLU A 151 27.17 8.06 -5.73
CA GLU A 151 28.06 7.58 -4.66
C GLU A 151 28.56 8.79 -3.85
N LYS A 152 28.18 8.86 -2.59
CA LYS A 152 28.75 9.85 -1.66
C LYS A 152 30.24 9.54 -1.53
N ARG A 153 31.06 10.32 -2.22
CA ARG A 153 32.49 10.39 -1.99
C ARG A 153 32.79 11.00 -0.62
#